data_eee96865be1e666af977d80cb6e03477
#
_entry.id   eee96865be1e666af977d80cb6e03477
#
_cell.length_a   1.000
_cell.length_b   1.000
_cell.length_c   1.000
_cell.angle_alpha   90.00
_cell.angle_beta   90.00
_cell.angle_gamma   90.00
#
_symmetry.space_group_name_H-M   'P 1'
#
loop_
_entity.id
_entity.type
_entity.pdbx_description
1 polymer ?
#
loop_
_entity_poly.entity_id
_entity_poly.type
_entity_poly.pdbx_seq_one_letter_code
_entity_poly.pdbx_strand_id
1 'polypeptide(L)'
;MANFYTDNEDLKFHLGHPLMKKIVALKERNFEDAGKCEIAPRDFEDAMDNYDRVLEIVGDICGNVLAENAEGVDHEGPEVIDGRVKYAAGTQQNHDMLAQAGLYGMSLPREYDGLNFPMVPYVMAAELVSRGDGGFANIWGLQDCAETIHEFASEEQKRQYLPRAAKGDTYAMDLTEPDAGSDLQSVQLKATYCEKDGKWYLNGVKRFITNGDAHISLVLARSEEGTHDGRGLSMFIYDKANGGM
;
A
#
# COMPACT_ATOMS: atom_id res chain seq x y z
N MET A 1 -18.52 -21.93 4.15
CA MET A 1 -17.75 -20.70 4.21
C MET A 1 -17.09 -20.53 2.86
N ALA A 2 -17.22 -19.37 2.24
CA ALA A 2 -16.63 -19.11 0.93
C ALA A 2 -15.13 -18.77 1.11
N ASN A 3 -14.26 -19.37 0.31
CA ASN A 3 -12.86 -18.97 0.27
C ASN A 3 -12.51 -18.61 -1.17
N PHE A 4 -12.26 -17.34 -1.43
CA PHE A 4 -12.09 -16.79 -2.76
C PHE A 4 -10.80 -17.22 -3.46
N TYR A 5 -9.85 -17.79 -2.72
CA TYR A 5 -8.65 -18.37 -3.29
C TYR A 5 -8.85 -19.87 -3.63
N THR A 6 -9.41 -20.64 -2.71
CA THR A 6 -9.56 -22.09 -2.91
C THR A 6 -10.57 -22.44 -4.00
N ASP A 7 -11.51 -21.53 -4.31
CA ASP A 7 -12.47 -21.66 -5.40
C ASP A 7 -11.96 -21.10 -6.76
N ASN A 8 -10.73 -20.57 -6.82
CA ASN A 8 -10.16 -19.91 -8.00
C ASN A 8 -8.98 -20.71 -8.58
N GLU A 9 -9.27 -21.57 -9.54
CA GLU A 9 -8.26 -22.40 -10.19
C GLU A 9 -7.30 -21.59 -11.07
N ASP A 10 -7.70 -20.41 -11.57
CA ASP A 10 -6.84 -19.55 -12.38
C ASP A 10 -5.70 -18.95 -11.54
N LEU A 11 -5.96 -18.53 -10.30
CA LEU A 11 -4.91 -18.08 -9.39
C LEU A 11 -3.91 -19.19 -9.07
N LYS A 12 -4.40 -20.40 -8.78
CA LYS A 12 -3.53 -21.56 -8.54
C LYS A 12 -2.68 -21.91 -9.76
N PHE A 13 -3.28 -21.84 -10.96
CA PHE A 13 -2.55 -22.04 -12.21
C PHE A 13 -1.41 -21.02 -12.37
N HIS A 14 -1.67 -19.73 -12.11
CA HIS A 14 -0.66 -18.69 -12.20
C HIS A 14 0.42 -18.84 -11.11
N LEU A 15 0.05 -19.19 -9.89
CA LEU A 15 1.01 -19.43 -8.81
C LEU A 15 1.94 -20.62 -9.14
N GLY A 16 1.39 -21.68 -9.79
CA GLY A 16 2.15 -22.84 -10.25
C GLY A 16 3.00 -22.61 -11.52
N HIS A 17 3.05 -21.39 -12.06
CA HIS A 17 3.76 -21.12 -13.32
C HIS A 17 5.28 -21.36 -13.20
N PRO A 18 5.94 -22.01 -14.19
CA PRO A 18 7.36 -22.37 -14.12
C PRO A 18 8.31 -21.18 -13.85
N LEU A 19 7.95 -19.95 -14.25
CA LEU A 19 8.72 -18.74 -13.96
C LEU A 19 8.79 -18.40 -12.47
N MET A 20 7.91 -18.94 -11.63
CA MET A 20 7.94 -18.70 -10.19
C MET A 20 9.28 -19.11 -9.57
N LYS A 21 9.95 -20.16 -10.06
CA LYS A 21 11.30 -20.51 -9.60
C LYS A 21 12.29 -19.36 -9.72
N LYS A 22 12.26 -18.65 -10.86
CA LYS A 22 13.14 -17.51 -11.09
C LYS A 22 12.72 -16.29 -10.26
N ILE A 23 11.43 -16.00 -10.19
CA ILE A 23 10.86 -14.88 -9.43
C ILE A 23 11.21 -15.02 -7.95
N VAL A 24 10.97 -16.19 -7.38
CA VAL A 24 11.25 -16.47 -5.96
C VAL A 24 12.74 -16.41 -5.67
N ALA A 25 13.58 -17.01 -6.51
CA ALA A 25 15.04 -16.96 -6.34
C ALA A 25 15.58 -15.52 -6.36
N LEU A 26 15.03 -14.64 -7.21
CA LEU A 26 15.40 -13.23 -7.25
C LEU A 26 14.92 -12.48 -5.99
N LYS A 27 13.66 -12.65 -5.60
CA LYS A 27 13.08 -11.95 -4.44
C LYS A 27 13.75 -12.40 -3.14
N GLU A 28 13.99 -13.70 -2.98
CA GLU A 28 14.63 -14.30 -1.81
C GLU A 28 16.17 -14.28 -1.86
N ARG A 29 16.76 -13.63 -2.88
CA ARG A 29 18.22 -13.56 -3.05
C ARG A 29 18.90 -14.93 -2.92
N ASN A 30 18.30 -15.94 -3.59
CA ASN A 30 18.66 -17.35 -3.45
C ASN A 30 18.60 -17.86 -2.00
N PHE A 31 17.59 -17.45 -1.26
CA PHE A 31 17.32 -17.84 0.14
C PHE A 31 18.43 -17.43 1.13
N GLU A 32 19.02 -16.26 0.89
CA GLU A 32 20.11 -15.73 1.74
C GLU A 32 19.71 -15.58 3.22
N ASP A 33 18.42 -15.34 3.50
CA ASP A 33 17.89 -15.14 4.85
C ASP A 33 17.46 -16.44 5.54
N ALA A 34 17.58 -17.58 4.86
CA ALA A 34 17.24 -18.89 5.41
C ALA A 34 18.01 -19.18 6.70
N GLY A 35 17.28 -19.48 7.77
CA GLY A 35 17.85 -19.72 9.10
C GLY A 35 18.32 -18.47 9.85
N LYS A 36 18.24 -17.27 9.25
CA LYS A 36 18.54 -15.99 9.92
C LYS A 36 17.27 -15.28 10.40
N CYS A 37 16.16 -15.50 9.71
CA CYS A 37 14.85 -14.95 10.04
C CYS A 37 13.84 -16.10 10.09
N GLU A 38 13.02 -16.16 11.13
CA GLU A 38 12.05 -17.24 11.35
C GLU A 38 11.03 -17.38 10.24
N ILE A 39 10.59 -16.25 9.67
CA ILE A 39 9.60 -16.23 8.57
C ILE A 39 10.23 -16.32 7.18
N ALA A 40 11.56 -16.40 7.06
CA ALA A 40 12.22 -16.54 5.77
C ALA A 40 12.14 -17.98 5.27
N PRO A 41 11.72 -18.23 4.01
CA PRO A 41 11.66 -19.58 3.47
C PRO A 41 13.06 -20.16 3.33
N ARG A 42 13.16 -21.47 3.52
CA ARG A 42 14.42 -22.24 3.44
C ARG A 42 14.81 -22.55 2.02
N ASP A 43 13.81 -22.72 1.16
CA ASP A 43 13.96 -23.11 -0.23
C ASP A 43 12.72 -22.72 -1.05
N PHE A 44 12.69 -23.11 -2.31
CA PHE A 44 11.59 -22.79 -3.22
C PHE A 44 10.25 -23.42 -2.79
N GLU A 45 10.28 -24.67 -2.37
CA GLU A 45 9.09 -25.39 -1.94
C GLU A 45 8.47 -24.76 -0.70
N ASP A 46 9.29 -24.38 0.27
CA ASP A 46 8.87 -23.68 1.48
C ASP A 46 8.30 -22.27 1.18
N ALA A 47 8.89 -21.55 0.21
CA ALA A 47 8.37 -20.27 -0.25
C ALA A 47 6.99 -20.41 -0.90
N MET A 48 6.82 -21.40 -1.78
CA MET A 48 5.55 -21.64 -2.46
C MET A 48 4.44 -22.07 -1.49
N ASP A 49 4.76 -22.91 -0.51
CA ASP A 49 3.84 -23.30 0.56
C ASP A 49 3.40 -22.11 1.41
N ASN A 50 4.32 -21.20 1.72
CA ASN A 50 4.01 -19.95 2.43
C ASN A 50 3.07 -19.05 1.61
N TYR A 51 3.31 -18.88 0.31
CA TYR A 51 2.44 -18.08 -0.55
C TYR A 51 1.04 -18.65 -0.65
N ASP A 52 0.93 -19.98 -0.84
CA ASP A 52 -0.35 -20.70 -0.92
C ASP A 52 -1.17 -20.50 0.37
N ARG A 53 -0.55 -20.72 1.53
CA ARG A 53 -1.20 -20.52 2.85
C ARG A 53 -1.65 -19.10 3.09
N VAL A 54 -0.82 -18.11 2.75
CA VAL A 54 -1.20 -16.70 2.94
C VAL A 54 -2.35 -16.33 2.01
N LEU A 55 -2.32 -16.78 0.75
CA LEU A 55 -3.43 -16.56 -0.18
C LEU A 55 -4.73 -17.26 0.27
N GLU A 56 -4.64 -18.43 0.91
CA GLU A 56 -5.79 -19.08 1.52
C GLU A 56 -6.39 -18.24 2.67
N ILE A 57 -5.54 -17.65 3.53
CA ILE A 57 -5.98 -16.73 4.58
C ILE A 57 -6.65 -15.49 3.99
N VAL A 58 -6.05 -14.88 2.97
CA VAL A 58 -6.64 -13.73 2.27
C VAL A 58 -7.99 -14.11 1.67
N GLY A 59 -8.07 -15.27 1.00
CA GLY A 59 -9.30 -15.78 0.39
C GLY A 59 -10.43 -16.01 1.40
N ASP A 60 -10.10 -16.52 2.58
CA ASP A 60 -11.05 -16.72 3.67
C ASP A 60 -11.59 -15.38 4.21
N ILE A 61 -10.70 -14.44 4.53
CA ILE A 61 -11.09 -13.10 5.01
C ILE A 61 -11.93 -12.39 3.95
N CYS A 62 -11.54 -12.42 2.68
CA CYS A 62 -12.27 -11.77 1.60
C CYS A 62 -13.66 -12.37 1.40
N GLY A 63 -13.80 -13.70 1.46
CA GLY A 63 -15.06 -14.40 1.25
C GLY A 63 -16.04 -14.31 2.41
N ASN A 64 -15.55 -14.23 3.65
CA ASN A 64 -16.39 -14.31 4.85
C ASN A 64 -16.50 -12.99 5.64
N VAL A 65 -15.70 -11.97 5.30
CA VAL A 65 -15.77 -10.65 5.95
C VAL A 65 -15.97 -9.55 4.94
N LEU A 66 -15.03 -9.37 3.99
CA LEU A 66 -15.08 -8.24 3.05
C LEU A 66 -16.35 -8.28 2.19
N ALA A 67 -16.65 -9.44 1.59
CA ALA A 67 -17.81 -9.61 0.73
C ALA A 67 -19.14 -9.44 1.48
N GLU A 68 -19.20 -9.85 2.74
CA GLU A 68 -20.40 -9.67 3.58
C GLU A 68 -20.61 -8.20 3.98
N ASN A 69 -19.52 -7.43 4.11
CA ASN A 69 -19.58 -6.01 4.45
C ASN A 69 -19.88 -5.10 3.25
N ALA A 70 -19.57 -5.52 2.03
CA ALA A 70 -19.52 -4.66 0.84
C ALA A 70 -20.82 -3.89 0.58
N GLU A 71 -21.99 -4.54 0.65
CA GLU A 71 -23.28 -3.88 0.46
C GLU A 71 -23.54 -2.83 1.54
N GLY A 72 -23.25 -3.15 2.81
CA GLY A 72 -23.40 -2.24 3.94
C GLY A 72 -22.48 -1.03 3.83
N VAL A 73 -21.25 -1.25 3.41
CA VAL A 73 -20.24 -0.18 3.16
C VAL A 73 -20.72 0.78 2.08
N ASP A 74 -21.25 0.26 0.96
CA ASP A 74 -21.76 1.09 -0.14
C ASP A 74 -22.96 1.96 0.31
N HIS A 75 -23.85 1.41 1.12
CA HIS A 75 -25.01 2.14 1.65
C HIS A 75 -24.64 3.18 2.70
N GLU A 76 -23.74 2.85 3.64
CA GLU A 76 -23.34 3.76 4.72
C GLU A 76 -22.46 4.89 4.17
N GLY A 77 -21.46 4.56 3.35
CA GLY A 77 -20.50 5.50 2.80
C GLY A 77 -19.59 6.16 3.85
N PRO A 78 -18.61 6.97 3.41
CA PRO A 78 -17.78 7.77 4.31
C PRO A 78 -18.49 9.08 4.71
N GLU A 79 -18.24 9.54 5.93
CA GLU A 79 -18.70 10.82 6.46
C GLU A 79 -17.50 11.71 6.80
N VAL A 80 -17.69 13.04 6.73
CA VAL A 80 -16.71 14.01 7.24
C VAL A 80 -17.19 14.56 8.58
N ILE A 81 -16.46 14.26 9.64
CA ILE A 81 -16.76 14.70 11.02
C ILE A 81 -15.55 15.49 11.53
N ASP A 82 -15.77 16.74 11.93
CA ASP A 82 -14.72 17.64 12.46
C ASP A 82 -13.47 17.71 11.56
N GLY A 83 -13.69 17.75 10.22
CA GLY A 83 -12.62 17.82 9.24
C GLY A 83 -11.84 16.52 9.04
N ARG A 84 -12.35 15.40 9.54
CA ARG A 84 -11.76 14.06 9.39
C ARG A 84 -12.72 13.11 8.68
N VAL A 85 -12.17 12.17 7.92
CA VAL A 85 -12.96 11.13 7.28
C VAL A 85 -13.24 10.00 8.29
N LYS A 86 -14.51 9.73 8.52
CA LYS A 86 -14.98 8.52 9.18
C LYS A 86 -15.47 7.56 8.11
N TYR A 87 -14.79 6.45 7.95
CA TYR A 87 -15.23 5.38 7.06
C TYR A 87 -16.42 4.61 7.63
N ALA A 88 -17.16 3.93 6.74
CA ALA A 88 -18.19 2.98 7.14
C ALA A 88 -17.61 1.93 8.10
N ALA A 89 -18.45 1.45 9.02
CA ALA A 89 -18.04 0.47 10.03
C ALA A 89 -17.45 -0.81 9.38
N GLY A 90 -18.04 -1.28 8.27
CA GLY A 90 -17.52 -2.41 7.51
C GLY A 90 -16.14 -2.15 6.88
N THR A 91 -15.86 -0.93 6.40
CA THR A 91 -14.54 -0.55 5.89
C THR A 91 -13.48 -0.64 6.98
N GLN A 92 -13.77 -0.14 8.18
CA GLN A 92 -12.86 -0.23 9.33
C GLN A 92 -12.61 -1.69 9.73
N GLN A 93 -13.67 -2.50 9.77
CA GLN A 93 -13.56 -3.93 10.07
C GLN A 93 -12.70 -4.66 9.04
N ASN A 94 -12.89 -4.39 7.75
CA ASN A 94 -12.08 -4.96 6.66
C ASN A 94 -10.59 -4.64 6.85
N HIS A 95 -10.29 -3.35 7.14
CA HIS A 95 -8.94 -2.89 7.42
C HIS A 95 -8.32 -3.63 8.63
N ASP A 96 -9.03 -3.66 9.75
CA ASP A 96 -8.53 -4.25 10.99
C ASP A 96 -8.27 -5.76 10.85
N MET A 97 -9.13 -6.47 10.13
CA MET A 97 -8.95 -7.91 9.86
C MET A 97 -7.68 -8.18 9.05
N LEU A 98 -7.45 -7.44 7.97
CA LEU A 98 -6.25 -7.62 7.15
C LEU A 98 -4.97 -7.15 7.87
N ALA A 99 -5.05 -6.09 8.67
CA ALA A 99 -3.93 -5.61 9.48
C ALA A 99 -3.56 -6.63 10.58
N GLN A 100 -4.54 -7.18 11.31
CA GLN A 100 -4.33 -8.22 12.32
C GLN A 100 -3.76 -9.51 11.74
N ALA A 101 -4.14 -9.84 10.51
CA ALA A 101 -3.58 -10.99 9.79
C ALA A 101 -2.16 -10.73 9.20
N GLY A 102 -1.59 -9.53 9.38
CA GLY A 102 -0.27 -9.17 8.86
C GLY A 102 -0.22 -9.01 7.34
N LEU A 103 -1.35 -8.65 6.71
CA LEU A 103 -1.49 -8.57 5.25
C LEU A 103 -1.31 -7.16 4.70
N TYR A 104 -0.64 -6.30 5.46
CA TYR A 104 -0.07 -5.04 5.00
C TYR A 104 1.45 -5.17 4.88
N GLY A 105 2.06 -4.45 3.94
CA GLY A 105 3.49 -4.57 3.69
C GLY A 105 3.90 -5.94 3.11
N MET A 106 3.01 -6.62 2.39
CA MET A 106 3.28 -7.97 1.85
C MET A 106 4.54 -8.03 0.99
N SER A 107 4.78 -7.03 0.17
CA SER A 107 5.94 -6.96 -0.73
C SER A 107 7.20 -6.37 -0.07
N LEU A 108 7.06 -5.68 1.08
CA LEU A 108 8.17 -5.03 1.76
C LEU A 108 9.16 -6.05 2.34
N PRO A 109 10.47 -5.70 2.39
CA PRO A 109 11.48 -6.53 3.02
C PRO A 109 11.19 -6.85 4.50
N ARG A 110 11.65 -8.01 4.95
CA ARG A 110 11.48 -8.48 6.34
C ARG A 110 12.15 -7.56 7.37
N GLU A 111 13.22 -6.86 7.00
CA GLU A 111 13.88 -5.87 7.86
C GLU A 111 12.98 -4.68 8.24
N TYR A 112 11.86 -4.50 7.53
CA TYR A 112 10.83 -3.49 7.79
C TYR A 112 9.49 -4.12 8.22
N ASP A 113 9.53 -5.30 8.83
CA ASP A 113 8.36 -6.06 9.27
C ASP A 113 7.45 -6.57 8.12
N GLY A 114 7.92 -6.53 6.87
CA GLY A 114 7.19 -7.03 5.70
C GLY A 114 7.33 -8.54 5.48
N LEU A 115 6.51 -9.10 4.58
CA LEU A 115 6.54 -10.53 4.25
C LEU A 115 7.56 -10.89 3.16
N ASN A 116 8.12 -9.91 2.49
CA ASN A 116 9.04 -10.06 1.35
C ASN A 116 8.44 -10.87 0.18
N PHE A 117 7.12 -10.77 -0.03
CA PHE A 117 6.48 -11.48 -1.14
C PHE A 117 6.85 -10.86 -2.49
N PRO A 118 7.05 -11.67 -3.54
CA PRO A 118 7.13 -11.14 -4.90
C PRO A 118 5.77 -10.59 -5.35
N MET A 119 5.78 -9.78 -6.39
CA MET A 119 4.56 -9.11 -6.90
C MET A 119 3.47 -10.08 -7.33
N VAL A 120 3.81 -11.31 -7.74
CA VAL A 120 2.80 -12.27 -8.22
C VAL A 120 1.79 -12.64 -7.13
N PRO A 121 2.16 -13.20 -5.96
CA PRO A 121 1.20 -13.47 -4.89
C PRO A 121 0.59 -12.19 -4.30
N TYR A 122 1.29 -11.06 -4.30
CA TYR A 122 0.71 -9.78 -3.88
C TYR A 122 -0.44 -9.34 -4.79
N VAL A 123 -0.27 -9.40 -6.11
CA VAL A 123 -1.34 -9.06 -7.07
C VAL A 123 -2.50 -10.05 -6.98
N MET A 124 -2.24 -11.33 -6.72
CA MET A 124 -3.30 -12.30 -6.44
C MET A 124 -4.10 -11.93 -5.18
N ALA A 125 -3.43 -11.52 -4.12
CA ALA A 125 -4.11 -11.01 -2.92
C ALA A 125 -4.95 -9.76 -3.24
N ALA A 126 -4.44 -8.85 -4.06
CA ALA A 126 -5.19 -7.66 -4.51
C ALA A 126 -6.45 -8.03 -5.31
N GLU A 127 -6.38 -9.07 -6.16
CA GLU A 127 -7.55 -9.60 -6.87
C GLU A 127 -8.60 -10.16 -5.90
N LEU A 128 -8.18 -10.93 -4.89
CA LEU A 128 -9.08 -11.47 -3.87
C LEU A 128 -9.77 -10.36 -3.06
N VAL A 129 -9.01 -9.34 -2.63
CA VAL A 129 -9.55 -8.17 -1.93
C VAL A 129 -10.54 -7.41 -2.83
N SER A 130 -10.20 -7.20 -4.11
CA SER A 130 -11.07 -6.52 -5.06
C SER A 130 -12.37 -7.29 -5.34
N ARG A 131 -12.32 -8.62 -5.34
CA ARG A 131 -13.50 -9.49 -5.46
C ARG A 131 -14.39 -9.38 -4.22
N GLY A 132 -13.81 -9.20 -3.02
CA GLY A 132 -14.54 -9.02 -1.77
C GLY A 132 -15.22 -7.64 -1.69
N ASP A 133 -14.44 -6.57 -1.89
CA ASP A 133 -14.90 -5.19 -1.86
C ASP A 133 -14.00 -4.33 -2.74
N GLY A 134 -14.49 -3.97 -3.94
CA GLY A 134 -13.75 -3.17 -4.92
C GLY A 134 -13.48 -1.73 -4.45
N GLY A 135 -14.32 -1.18 -3.59
CA GLY A 135 -14.09 0.14 -2.96
C GLY A 135 -12.94 0.09 -1.95
N PHE A 136 -12.99 -0.87 -1.05
CA PHE A 136 -11.94 -1.09 -0.05
C PHE A 136 -10.59 -1.48 -0.67
N ALA A 137 -10.60 -2.20 -1.79
CA ALA A 137 -9.38 -2.57 -2.51
C ALA A 137 -8.51 -1.35 -2.89
N ASN A 138 -9.13 -0.19 -3.15
CA ASN A 138 -8.39 1.04 -3.40
C ASN A 138 -7.67 1.56 -2.15
N ILE A 139 -8.23 1.37 -0.96
CA ILE A 139 -7.59 1.78 0.31
C ILE A 139 -6.45 0.80 0.63
N TRP A 140 -6.73 -0.50 0.56
CA TRP A 140 -5.74 -1.53 0.86
C TRP A 140 -4.56 -1.52 -0.14
N GLY A 141 -4.82 -1.33 -1.43
CA GLY A 141 -3.79 -1.28 -2.47
C GLY A 141 -2.85 -0.08 -2.37
N LEU A 142 -3.25 1.01 -1.70
CA LEU A 142 -2.36 2.15 -1.48
C LEU A 142 -1.15 1.83 -0.58
N GLN A 143 -1.07 0.65 0.02
CA GLN A 143 0.17 0.17 0.63
C GLN A 143 1.35 0.15 -0.37
N ASP A 144 1.08 0.14 -1.68
CA ASP A 144 2.10 0.28 -2.72
C ASP A 144 2.89 1.60 -2.67
N CYS A 145 2.36 2.63 -2.00
CA CYS A 145 3.13 3.84 -1.71
C CYS A 145 4.38 3.53 -0.87
N ALA A 146 4.35 2.49 -0.06
CA ALA A 146 5.51 2.05 0.71
C ALA A 146 6.63 1.48 -0.17
N GLU A 147 6.31 0.86 -1.31
CA GLU A 147 7.33 0.45 -2.30
C GLU A 147 8.08 1.66 -2.88
N THR A 148 7.38 2.76 -3.12
CA THR A 148 8.02 4.01 -3.56
C THR A 148 8.99 4.54 -2.48
N ILE A 149 8.61 4.48 -1.22
CA ILE A 149 9.50 4.86 -0.10
C ILE A 149 10.69 3.89 -0.04
N HIS A 150 10.45 2.59 -0.18
CA HIS A 150 11.50 1.58 -0.16
C HIS A 150 12.54 1.80 -1.28
N GLU A 151 12.09 2.14 -2.49
CA GLU A 151 12.98 2.30 -3.64
C GLU A 151 13.75 3.63 -3.60
N PHE A 152 13.11 4.74 -3.20
CA PHE A 152 13.63 6.09 -3.46
C PHE A 152 13.95 6.91 -2.22
N ALA A 153 13.46 6.53 -1.04
CA ALA A 153 13.68 7.32 0.18
C ALA A 153 15.05 7.04 0.82
N SER A 154 15.46 7.94 1.73
CA SER A 154 16.64 7.73 2.56
C SER A 154 16.45 6.57 3.55
N GLU A 155 17.55 5.97 4.01
CA GLU A 155 17.51 4.89 5.01
C GLU A 155 16.81 5.31 6.30
N GLU A 156 16.92 6.58 6.69
CA GLU A 156 16.21 7.14 7.84
C GLU A 156 14.69 7.12 7.62
N GLN A 157 14.24 7.59 6.46
CA GLN A 157 12.83 7.57 6.09
C GLN A 157 12.28 6.16 5.96
N LYS A 158 13.02 5.22 5.37
CA LYS A 158 12.64 3.81 5.28
C LYS A 158 12.38 3.23 6.68
N ARG A 159 13.32 3.40 7.62
CA ARG A 159 13.17 2.91 8.99
C ARG A 159 12.01 3.56 9.74
N GLN A 160 11.68 4.81 9.42
CA GLN A 160 10.58 5.52 10.04
C GLN A 160 9.22 5.07 9.53
N TYR A 161 9.06 4.87 8.20
CA TYR A 161 7.76 4.73 7.57
C TYR A 161 7.41 3.29 7.19
N LEU A 162 8.36 2.45 6.74
CA LEU A 162 8.04 1.12 6.24
C LEU A 162 7.49 0.17 7.31
N PRO A 163 8.00 0.14 8.56
CA PRO A 163 7.38 -0.69 9.60
C PRO A 163 5.95 -0.26 9.95
N ARG A 164 5.60 1.00 9.74
CA ARG A 164 4.24 1.50 9.95
C ARG A 164 3.29 0.98 8.86
N ALA A 165 3.76 0.90 7.61
CA ALA A 165 3.01 0.26 6.52
C ALA A 165 2.67 -1.19 6.86
N ALA A 166 3.67 -1.98 7.28
CA ALA A 166 3.48 -3.39 7.64
C ALA A 166 2.48 -3.59 8.80
N LYS A 167 2.33 -2.58 9.68
CA LYS A 167 1.38 -2.59 10.81
C LYS A 167 -0.01 -2.06 10.46
N GLY A 168 -0.24 -1.63 9.21
CA GLY A 168 -1.54 -1.19 8.73
C GLY A 168 -1.77 0.32 8.72
N ASP A 169 -0.73 1.17 8.91
CA ASP A 169 -0.89 2.59 8.61
C ASP A 169 -1.29 2.75 7.14
N THR A 170 -2.33 3.55 6.90
CA THR A 170 -2.87 3.76 5.57
C THR A 170 -2.10 4.83 4.81
N TYR A 171 -2.11 4.71 3.48
CA TYR A 171 -1.40 5.61 2.58
C TYR A 171 -2.34 6.34 1.63
N ALA A 172 -1.87 7.48 1.12
CA ALA A 172 -2.46 8.19 0.00
C ALA A 172 -1.37 8.62 -0.98
N MET A 173 -1.75 8.79 -2.25
CA MET A 173 -0.87 9.29 -3.30
C MET A 173 -1.45 10.60 -3.85
N ASP A 174 -0.94 11.72 -3.34
CA ASP A 174 -1.46 13.06 -3.57
C ASP A 174 -0.79 13.69 -4.80
N LEU A 175 -1.25 13.28 -5.99
CA LEU A 175 -0.69 13.75 -7.28
C LEU A 175 -1.56 14.81 -7.93
N THR A 176 -2.85 14.48 -8.13
CA THR A 176 -3.80 15.24 -8.95
C THR A 176 -4.17 16.59 -8.34
N GLU A 177 -4.26 17.61 -9.18
CA GLU A 177 -4.76 18.94 -8.86
C GLU A 177 -5.97 19.29 -9.74
N PRO A 178 -6.73 20.38 -9.45
CA PRO A 178 -7.87 20.76 -10.27
C PRO A 178 -7.53 20.88 -11.77
N ASP A 179 -6.34 21.39 -12.10
CA ASP A 179 -5.90 21.66 -13.46
C ASP A 179 -4.74 20.74 -13.94
N ALA A 180 -4.34 19.75 -13.14
CA ALA A 180 -3.25 18.85 -13.46
C ALA A 180 -3.57 17.41 -13.00
N GLY A 181 -3.97 16.57 -13.93
CA GLY A 181 -4.25 15.15 -13.70
C GLY A 181 -3.39 14.27 -14.59
N SER A 182 -3.80 14.06 -15.86
CA SER A 182 -2.99 13.28 -16.81
C SER A 182 -1.64 13.94 -17.12
N ASP A 183 -1.61 15.27 -17.17
CA ASP A 183 -0.35 16.03 -17.27
C ASP A 183 0.14 16.47 -15.89
N LEU A 184 0.81 15.58 -15.18
CA LEU A 184 1.41 15.88 -13.86
C LEU A 184 2.58 16.88 -13.93
N GLN A 185 3.14 17.16 -15.11
CA GLN A 185 4.17 18.19 -15.25
C GLN A 185 3.62 19.59 -14.94
N SER A 186 2.30 19.78 -15.08
CA SER A 186 1.59 21.03 -14.82
C SER A 186 1.21 21.24 -13.35
N VAL A 187 1.60 20.38 -12.42
CA VAL A 187 1.36 20.53 -10.98
C VAL A 187 1.87 21.86 -10.46
N GLN A 188 1.04 22.58 -9.71
CA GLN A 188 1.29 23.93 -9.18
C GLN A 188 1.51 23.97 -7.66
N LEU A 189 1.13 22.95 -6.91
CA LEU A 189 1.39 22.88 -5.47
C LEU A 189 2.88 23.13 -5.21
N LYS A 190 3.18 24.13 -4.38
CA LYS A 190 4.56 24.56 -4.11
C LYS A 190 5.11 23.89 -2.85
N ALA A 191 6.37 23.48 -2.92
CA ALA A 191 7.17 23.11 -1.77
C ALA A 191 8.23 24.20 -1.52
N THR A 192 8.27 24.74 -0.29
CA THR A 192 9.23 25.75 0.11
C THR A 192 9.99 25.29 1.33
N TYR A 193 11.32 25.27 1.25
CA TYR A 193 12.15 24.90 2.39
C TYR A 193 12.30 26.07 3.35
N CYS A 194 12.10 25.83 4.64
CA CYS A 194 12.34 26.80 5.70
C CYS A 194 13.60 26.41 6.48
N GLU A 195 14.68 27.13 6.29
CA GLU A 195 15.95 26.88 6.97
C GLU A 195 15.84 26.95 8.51
N LYS A 196 15.00 27.87 9.01
CA LYS A 196 14.79 28.05 10.45
C LYS A 196 14.21 26.82 11.11
N ASP A 197 13.29 26.15 10.43
CA ASP A 197 12.57 25.00 10.97
C ASP A 197 13.15 23.66 10.49
N GLY A 198 14.06 23.70 9.50
CA GLY A 198 14.61 22.51 8.85
C GLY A 198 13.57 21.67 8.12
N LYS A 199 12.47 22.29 7.65
CA LYS A 199 11.30 21.60 7.09
C LYS A 199 10.87 22.18 5.76
N TRP A 200 10.24 21.34 4.96
CA TRP A 200 9.51 21.76 3.78
C TRP A 200 8.05 22.08 4.11
N TYR A 201 7.55 23.16 3.59
CA TYR A 201 6.15 23.55 3.65
C TYR A 201 5.51 23.38 2.29
N LEU A 202 4.42 22.61 2.24
CA LEU A 202 3.64 22.39 1.04
C LEU A 202 2.45 23.32 1.03
N ASN A 203 2.23 24.04 -0.07
CA ASN A 203 1.14 25.00 -0.20
C ASN A 203 0.45 24.86 -1.56
N GLY A 204 -0.82 24.52 -1.54
CA GLY A 204 -1.65 24.29 -2.72
C GLY A 204 -2.81 23.36 -2.43
N VAL A 205 -3.49 22.90 -3.49
CA VAL A 205 -4.66 22.04 -3.39
C VAL A 205 -4.46 20.79 -4.22
N LYS A 206 -4.60 19.63 -3.59
CA LYS A 206 -4.76 18.34 -4.26
C LYS A 206 -6.24 17.97 -4.34
N ARG A 207 -6.66 17.26 -5.39
CA ARG A 207 -8.07 16.93 -5.61
C ARG A 207 -8.22 15.47 -6.11
N PHE A 208 -9.35 14.88 -5.80
CA PHE A 208 -9.67 13.48 -6.18
C PHE A 208 -8.69 12.46 -5.60
N ILE A 209 -8.27 12.65 -4.35
CA ILE A 209 -7.29 11.81 -3.70
C ILE A 209 -7.98 10.65 -3.01
N THR A 210 -7.73 9.44 -3.47
CA THR A 210 -8.16 8.21 -2.80
C THR A 210 -7.53 8.14 -1.42
N ASN A 211 -8.36 7.93 -0.40
CA ASN A 211 -7.91 7.87 1.00
C ASN A 211 -7.13 9.13 1.44
N GLY A 212 -7.56 10.33 1.01
CA GLY A 212 -6.83 11.58 1.26
C GLY A 212 -6.66 11.96 2.74
N ASP A 213 -7.34 11.30 3.68
CA ASP A 213 -7.14 11.44 5.13
C ASP A 213 -6.24 10.34 5.72
N ALA A 214 -5.38 9.70 4.91
CA ALA A 214 -4.46 8.65 5.30
C ALA A 214 -3.44 9.09 6.37
N HIS A 215 -2.82 8.11 7.03
CA HIS A 215 -1.74 8.38 8.00
C HIS A 215 -0.50 8.98 7.33
N ILE A 216 -0.17 8.50 6.12
CA ILE A 216 1.00 8.91 5.34
C ILE A 216 0.56 9.22 3.92
N SER A 217 0.97 10.36 3.38
CA SER A 217 0.74 10.72 1.98
C SER A 217 2.05 10.93 1.23
N LEU A 218 2.11 10.44 0.00
CA LEU A 218 3.14 10.83 -0.97
C LEU A 218 2.63 12.00 -1.79
N VAL A 219 3.18 13.19 -1.56
CA VAL A 219 2.70 14.43 -2.14
C VAL A 219 3.66 14.91 -3.24
N LEU A 220 3.17 15.00 -4.47
CA LEU A 220 3.93 15.58 -5.58
C LEU A 220 3.83 17.10 -5.53
N ALA A 221 4.97 17.80 -5.49
CA ALA A 221 5.02 19.23 -5.37
C ALA A 221 6.17 19.84 -6.18
N ARG A 222 6.02 21.12 -6.57
CA ARG A 222 7.07 21.88 -7.24
C ARG A 222 8.03 22.46 -6.23
N SER A 223 9.26 21.93 -6.22
CA SER A 223 10.35 22.32 -5.32
C SER A 223 11.37 23.26 -5.95
N GLU A 224 11.44 23.29 -7.31
CA GLU A 224 12.42 24.11 -8.04
C GLU A 224 11.75 25.35 -8.64
N GLU A 225 12.20 26.54 -8.21
CA GLU A 225 11.69 27.80 -8.72
C GLU A 225 12.01 27.98 -10.22
N GLY A 226 11.10 28.64 -10.93
CA GLY A 226 11.28 28.96 -12.35
C GLY A 226 11.16 27.77 -13.31
N THR A 227 10.78 26.59 -12.82
CA THR A 227 10.52 25.42 -13.65
C THR A 227 9.02 25.28 -13.97
N HIS A 228 8.72 24.73 -15.15
CA HIS A 228 7.34 24.49 -15.62
C HIS A 228 7.13 23.08 -16.16
N ASP A 229 8.08 22.17 -15.93
CA ASP A 229 8.04 20.77 -16.36
C ASP A 229 8.35 19.79 -15.20
N GLY A 230 8.45 18.51 -15.51
CA GLY A 230 8.67 17.46 -14.50
C GLY A 230 10.01 17.58 -13.75
N ARG A 231 10.99 18.31 -14.29
CA ARG A 231 12.31 18.48 -13.64
C ARG A 231 12.26 19.33 -12.38
N GLY A 232 11.18 20.12 -12.22
CA GLY A 232 10.99 20.94 -11.03
C GLY A 232 10.15 20.30 -9.96
N LEU A 233 9.75 19.04 -10.12
CA LEU A 233 8.88 18.33 -9.20
C LEU A 233 9.67 17.38 -8.29
N SER A 234 9.26 17.31 -7.03
CA SER A 234 9.75 16.35 -6.04
C SER A 234 8.59 15.65 -5.35
N MET A 235 8.84 14.43 -4.89
CA MET A 235 7.90 13.69 -4.05
C MET A 235 8.24 13.91 -2.58
N PHE A 236 7.24 14.28 -1.80
CA PHE A 236 7.37 14.52 -0.36
C PHE A 236 6.58 13.48 0.43
N ILE A 237 7.13 13.04 1.54
CA ILE A 237 6.40 12.24 2.52
C ILE A 237 5.73 13.21 3.50
N TYR A 238 4.40 13.23 3.51
CA TYR A 238 3.63 13.94 4.52
C TYR A 238 3.11 12.93 5.54
N ASP A 239 3.41 13.18 6.80
CA ASP A 239 2.89 12.42 7.93
C ASP A 239 1.77 13.23 8.60
N LYS A 240 0.57 12.66 8.67
CA LYS A 240 -0.61 13.27 9.28
C LYS A 240 -0.37 13.72 10.73
N ALA A 241 0.51 13.02 11.45
CA ALA A 241 0.90 13.39 12.81
C ALA A 241 1.57 14.77 12.90
N ASN A 242 2.10 15.30 11.78
CA ASN A 242 2.68 16.64 11.74
C ASN A 242 1.62 17.75 11.67
N GLY A 243 0.36 17.43 11.43
CA GLY A 243 -0.71 18.41 11.27
C GLY A 243 -0.59 19.25 9.99
N GLY A 244 -1.48 20.23 9.82
CA GLY A 244 -1.41 21.22 8.73
C GLY A 244 -2.17 20.87 7.45
N MET A 245 -2.76 19.68 7.35
CA MET A 245 -3.65 19.32 6.25
C MET A 245 -5.10 19.38 6.71
#